data_96f3804220a9fa42fa4e6c42d687bdb6
#
_entry.id   96f3804220a9fa42fa4e6c42d687bdb6
#
_cell.length_a   1.000
_cell.length_b   1.000
_cell.length_c   1.000
_cell.angle_alpha   90.00
_cell.angle_beta   90.00
_cell.angle_gamma   90.00
#
_symmetry.space_group_name_H-M   'P 1'
#
loop_
_entity.id
_entity.type
_entity.pdbx_description
1 polymer ?
#
loop_
_entity_poly.entity_id
_entity_poly.type
_entity_poly.pdbx_seq_one_letter_code
_entity_poly.pdbx_strand_id
1 'polypeptide(L)'
;MNRLDHDEVRLAIQAPPELLYDLVSDVPRTPEWSPEVISCRWLDGAARAVPGARFSARNKRRWAAWSNTPVVETAERGQEFAFTRTEPIGGTIRWFYRFEPGPGGTTAELGYQVLRSVPAFLHLSLRALLGVHDLRADLHQNMTTSLQRLAGIAERQAQQAHAPGRH
;
A
#
# COMPACT_ATOMS: atom_id res chain seq x y z
N MET A 1 13.91 21.41 5.82
CA MET A 1 12.49 21.06 5.92
C MET A 1 12.23 19.90 4.93
N ASN A 2 12.15 18.68 5.43
CA ASN A 2 12.00 17.50 4.56
C ASN A 2 10.59 17.52 3.90
N ARG A 3 10.55 17.92 2.63
CA ARG A 3 9.35 17.73 1.81
C ARG A 3 9.10 16.24 1.63
N LEU A 4 7.85 15.84 1.67
CA LEU A 4 7.44 14.51 1.21
C LEU A 4 7.56 14.52 -0.32
N ASP A 5 8.58 13.85 -0.85
CA ASP A 5 8.74 13.68 -2.29
C ASP A 5 8.51 12.22 -2.69
N HIS A 6 9.29 11.33 -2.11
CA HIS A 6 9.17 9.88 -2.29
C HIS A 6 9.84 9.17 -1.11
N ASP A 7 9.43 7.95 -0.89
CA ASP A 7 10.10 7.02 0.01
C ASP A 7 9.72 5.59 -0.38
N GLU A 8 10.56 4.63 -0.01
CA GLU A 8 10.34 3.23 -0.29
C GLU A 8 10.98 2.35 0.78
N VAL A 9 10.41 1.18 0.97
CA VAL A 9 10.95 0.11 1.81
C VAL A 9 11.01 -1.18 1.00
N ARG A 10 12.00 -2.02 1.26
CA ARG A 10 12.21 -3.30 0.58
C ARG A 10 12.33 -4.42 1.60
N LEU A 11 11.81 -5.59 1.24
CA LEU A 11 11.88 -6.79 2.06
C LEU A 11 11.97 -8.03 1.17
N ALA A 12 12.89 -8.93 1.51
CA ALA A 12 12.96 -10.25 0.91
C ALA A 12 11.87 -11.15 1.54
N ILE A 13 11.03 -11.74 0.70
CA ILE A 13 9.87 -12.55 1.12
C ILE A 13 9.98 -13.92 0.44
N GLN A 14 9.82 -14.99 1.19
CA GLN A 14 9.85 -16.37 0.67
C GLN A 14 8.49 -16.77 0.08
N ALA A 15 8.10 -16.09 -0.97
CA ALA A 15 6.88 -16.33 -1.72
C ALA A 15 7.06 -15.91 -3.18
N PRO A 16 6.31 -16.53 -4.12
CA PRO A 16 6.33 -16.11 -5.52
C PRO A 16 5.81 -14.69 -5.72
N PRO A 17 6.34 -13.93 -6.71
CA PRO A 17 5.88 -12.57 -6.97
C PRO A 17 4.41 -12.49 -7.38
N GLU A 18 3.88 -13.51 -8.06
CA GLU A 18 2.46 -13.58 -8.43
C GLU A 18 1.55 -13.68 -7.20
N LEU A 19 1.95 -14.45 -6.17
CA LEU A 19 1.20 -14.56 -4.93
C LEU A 19 1.16 -13.22 -4.19
N LEU A 20 2.28 -12.52 -4.14
CA LEU A 20 2.36 -11.19 -3.53
C LEU A 20 1.49 -10.18 -4.28
N TYR A 21 1.54 -10.20 -5.61
CA TYR A 21 0.68 -9.38 -6.44
C TYR A 21 -0.81 -9.70 -6.20
N ASP A 22 -1.19 -10.96 -6.22
CA ASP A 22 -2.57 -11.40 -6.02
C ASP A 22 -3.11 -10.93 -4.64
N LEU A 23 -2.26 -10.92 -3.61
CA LEU A 23 -2.61 -10.38 -2.31
C LEU A 23 -2.85 -8.86 -2.37
N VAL A 24 -1.87 -8.07 -2.83
CA VAL A 24 -1.97 -6.61 -2.78
C VAL A 24 -3.00 -6.04 -3.74
N SER A 25 -3.27 -6.72 -4.85
CA SER A 25 -4.30 -6.32 -5.82
C SER A 25 -5.72 -6.69 -5.41
N ASP A 26 -5.88 -7.60 -4.44
CA ASP A 26 -7.16 -7.86 -3.78
C ASP A 26 -7.43 -6.78 -2.72
N VAL A 27 -7.79 -5.61 -3.22
CA VAL A 27 -7.92 -4.36 -2.45
C VAL A 27 -8.76 -4.50 -1.17
N PRO A 28 -9.89 -5.25 -1.13
CA PRO A 28 -10.65 -5.45 0.10
C PRO A 28 -9.85 -6.07 1.25
N ARG A 29 -8.76 -6.77 0.95
CA ARG A 29 -7.89 -7.40 1.96
C ARG A 29 -6.83 -6.46 2.55
N THR A 30 -6.68 -5.26 2.03
CA THR A 30 -5.66 -4.29 2.49
C THR A 30 -5.59 -4.11 4.01
N PRO A 31 -6.69 -4.12 4.78
CA PRO A 31 -6.64 -4.04 6.23
C PRO A 31 -5.85 -5.16 6.94
N GLU A 32 -5.61 -6.28 6.26
CA GLU A 32 -4.87 -7.41 6.84
C GLU A 32 -3.39 -7.07 7.09
N TRP A 33 -2.82 -6.16 6.30
CA TRP A 33 -1.41 -5.77 6.44
C TRP A 33 -1.20 -4.28 6.68
N SER A 34 -2.07 -3.40 6.18
CA SER A 34 -1.90 -1.96 6.37
C SER A 34 -2.35 -1.51 7.76
N PRO A 35 -1.50 -0.81 8.53
CA PRO A 35 -1.87 -0.35 9.87
C PRO A 35 -2.85 0.83 9.86
N GLU A 36 -2.98 1.56 8.74
CA GLU A 36 -3.86 2.72 8.63
C GLU A 36 -5.22 2.42 7.99
N VAL A 37 -5.27 1.44 7.09
CA VAL A 37 -6.47 1.15 6.32
C VAL A 37 -7.46 0.34 7.16
N ILE A 38 -8.68 0.86 7.32
CA ILE A 38 -9.75 0.20 8.05
C ILE A 38 -10.58 -0.69 7.12
N SER A 39 -10.86 -0.20 5.92
CA SER A 39 -11.64 -0.92 4.91
C SER A 39 -11.35 -0.40 3.51
N CYS A 40 -11.41 -1.31 2.55
CA CYS A 40 -11.39 -0.98 1.12
C CYS A 40 -12.50 -1.74 0.40
N ARG A 41 -13.04 -1.13 -0.64
CA ARG A 41 -14.03 -1.78 -1.52
C ARG A 41 -13.93 -1.24 -2.92
N TRP A 42 -14.13 -2.10 -3.90
CA TRP A 42 -14.23 -1.70 -5.30
C TRP A 42 -15.45 -0.82 -5.53
N LEU A 43 -15.35 0.09 -6.49
CA LEU A 43 -16.40 1.00 -6.92
C LEU A 43 -16.75 0.74 -8.39
N ASP A 44 -17.86 1.33 -8.84
CA ASP A 44 -18.28 1.37 -10.24
C ASP A 44 -18.36 -0.01 -10.91
N GLY A 45 -18.70 -1.06 -10.14
CA GLY A 45 -18.80 -2.43 -10.64
C GLY A 45 -17.45 -3.13 -10.86
N ALA A 46 -16.33 -2.52 -10.50
CA ALA A 46 -15.05 -3.20 -10.55
C ALA A 46 -15.00 -4.38 -9.56
N ALA A 47 -14.36 -5.46 -9.96
CA ALA A 47 -14.19 -6.67 -9.14
C ALA A 47 -12.71 -7.07 -8.98
N ARG A 48 -11.82 -6.39 -9.69
CA ARG A 48 -10.37 -6.68 -9.70
C ARG A 48 -9.57 -5.45 -10.09
N ALA A 49 -8.27 -5.50 -9.84
CA ALA A 49 -7.33 -4.47 -10.26
C ALA A 49 -7.16 -4.49 -11.79
N VAL A 50 -7.57 -3.40 -12.43
CA VAL A 50 -7.27 -3.06 -13.82
C VAL A 50 -7.00 -1.56 -13.88
N PRO A 51 -6.16 -1.05 -14.79
CA PRO A 51 -5.94 0.38 -14.93
C PRO A 51 -7.26 1.14 -15.10
N GLY A 52 -7.45 2.21 -14.34
CA GLY A 52 -8.68 2.99 -14.29
C GLY A 52 -9.74 2.51 -13.28
N ALA A 53 -9.62 1.30 -12.75
CA ALA A 53 -10.52 0.83 -11.69
C ALA A 53 -10.39 1.71 -10.44
N ARG A 54 -11.51 1.99 -9.80
CA ARG A 54 -11.60 2.82 -8.60
C ARG A 54 -11.99 1.99 -7.39
N PHE A 55 -11.47 2.38 -6.25
CA PHE A 55 -11.89 1.81 -4.98
C PHE A 55 -12.00 2.90 -3.90
N SER A 56 -12.84 2.67 -2.91
CA SER A 56 -12.85 3.53 -1.73
C SER A 56 -11.92 2.94 -0.68
N ALA A 57 -11.14 3.80 -0.04
CA ALA A 57 -10.32 3.44 1.10
C ALA A 57 -10.70 4.31 2.29
N ARG A 58 -11.02 3.68 3.41
CA ARG A 58 -11.24 4.35 4.69
C ARG A 58 -10.01 4.13 5.54
N ASN A 59 -9.45 5.22 6.02
CA ASN A 59 -8.22 5.25 6.79
C ASN A 59 -8.45 5.81 8.18
N LYS A 60 -7.60 5.43 9.12
CA LYS A 60 -7.59 5.96 10.47
C LYS A 60 -6.15 6.09 10.97
N ARG A 61 -5.85 7.21 11.60
CA ARG A 61 -4.61 7.42 12.33
C ARG A 61 -4.95 8.14 13.63
N ARG A 62 -4.64 7.52 14.76
CA ARG A 62 -5.00 8.03 16.09
C ARG A 62 -6.51 8.31 16.19
N TRP A 63 -6.90 9.56 16.38
CA TRP A 63 -8.30 10.01 16.46
C TRP A 63 -8.88 10.46 15.11
N ALA A 64 -8.03 10.68 14.10
CA ALA A 64 -8.46 11.14 12.77
C ALA A 64 -8.82 9.96 11.87
N ALA A 65 -9.98 10.06 11.21
CA ALA A 65 -10.40 9.14 10.17
C ALA A 65 -10.75 9.92 8.91
N TRP A 66 -10.40 9.39 7.74
CA TRP A 66 -10.71 9.98 6.45
C TRP A 66 -10.92 8.91 5.39
N SER A 67 -11.55 9.32 4.31
CA SER A 67 -11.74 8.44 3.15
C SER A 67 -11.18 9.10 1.90
N ASN A 68 -10.71 8.27 0.98
CA ASN A 68 -10.32 8.70 -0.35
C ASN A 68 -10.76 7.67 -1.40
N THR A 69 -10.61 8.05 -2.66
CA THR A 69 -11.00 7.21 -3.79
C THR A 69 -9.80 7.03 -4.72
N PRO A 70 -8.92 6.07 -4.42
CA PRO A 70 -7.80 5.76 -5.29
C PRO A 70 -8.24 5.23 -6.65
N VAL A 71 -7.38 5.47 -7.65
CA VAL A 71 -7.54 4.97 -9.01
C VAL A 71 -6.34 4.09 -9.33
N VAL A 72 -6.59 2.87 -9.77
CA VAL A 72 -5.53 1.94 -10.20
C VAL A 72 -4.84 2.51 -11.43
N GLU A 73 -3.52 2.57 -11.40
CA GLU A 73 -2.68 3.05 -12.49
C GLU A 73 -2.00 1.89 -13.21
N THR A 74 -1.37 1.00 -12.45
CA THR A 74 -0.66 -0.18 -12.97
C THR A 74 -1.20 -1.44 -12.30
N ALA A 75 -1.43 -2.49 -13.10
CA ALA A 75 -1.90 -3.78 -12.65
C ALA A 75 -1.21 -4.88 -13.48
N GLU A 76 0.08 -5.08 -13.25
CA GLU A 76 0.93 -6.05 -13.94
C GLU A 76 1.27 -7.21 -12.99
N ARG A 77 0.59 -8.34 -13.21
CA ARG A 77 0.68 -9.49 -12.30
C ARG A 77 2.11 -10.00 -12.13
N GLY A 78 2.55 -10.09 -10.88
CA GLY A 78 3.90 -10.51 -10.52
C GLY A 78 4.97 -9.42 -10.70
N GLN A 79 4.62 -8.23 -11.13
CA GLN A 79 5.56 -7.12 -11.38
C GLN A 79 5.22 -5.86 -10.59
N GLU A 80 4.07 -5.23 -10.85
CA GLU A 80 3.70 -3.98 -10.19
C GLU A 80 2.19 -3.85 -10.00
N PHE A 81 1.80 -3.42 -8.80
CA PHE A 81 0.49 -2.86 -8.51
C PHE A 81 0.65 -1.44 -8.02
N ALA A 82 0.07 -0.47 -8.72
CA ALA A 82 0.16 0.94 -8.36
C ALA A 82 -1.19 1.64 -8.50
N PHE A 83 -1.41 2.62 -7.64
CA PHE A 83 -2.60 3.47 -7.67
C PHE A 83 -2.26 4.89 -7.24
N THR A 84 -3.03 5.85 -7.74
CA THR A 84 -2.96 7.25 -7.32
C THR A 84 -4.13 7.56 -6.40
N ARG A 85 -3.87 8.33 -5.37
CA ARG A 85 -4.91 8.88 -4.51
C ARG A 85 -4.73 10.38 -4.32
N THR A 86 -5.84 11.09 -4.35
CA THR A 86 -5.87 12.52 -4.00
C THR A 86 -6.28 12.66 -2.55
N GLU A 87 -5.47 13.35 -1.79
CA GLU A 87 -5.74 13.62 -0.38
C GLU A 87 -6.82 14.69 -0.24
N PRO A 88 -7.59 14.72 0.88
CA PRO A 88 -8.70 15.66 1.09
C PRO A 88 -8.32 17.13 0.91
N ILE A 89 -7.06 17.46 1.08
CA ILE A 89 -6.51 18.81 0.95
C ILE A 89 -5.78 19.07 -0.37
N GLY A 90 -5.98 18.21 -1.37
CA GLY A 90 -5.59 18.44 -2.76
C GLY A 90 -4.20 17.95 -3.19
N GLY A 91 -3.46 17.28 -2.35
CA GLY A 91 -2.23 16.58 -2.74
C GLY A 91 -2.53 15.28 -3.48
N THR A 92 -1.69 14.89 -4.44
CA THR A 92 -1.82 13.61 -5.15
C THR A 92 -0.57 12.78 -4.93
N ILE A 93 -0.77 11.55 -4.51
CA ILE A 93 0.29 10.60 -4.18
C ILE A 93 0.06 9.32 -5.00
N ARG A 94 1.13 8.87 -5.65
CA ARG A 94 1.19 7.55 -6.26
C ARG A 94 1.77 6.58 -5.25
N TRP A 95 1.06 5.50 -4.97
CA TRP A 95 1.50 4.37 -4.17
C TRP A 95 1.78 3.20 -5.08
N PHE A 96 2.83 2.41 -4.79
CA PHE A 96 3.18 1.26 -5.59
C PHE A 96 3.73 0.11 -4.74
N TYR A 97 3.44 -1.10 -5.21
CA TYR A 97 4.10 -2.34 -4.84
C TYR A 97 4.82 -2.88 -6.07
N ARG A 98 6.10 -3.20 -5.94
CA ARG A 98 6.91 -3.82 -6.99
C ARG A 98 7.48 -5.13 -6.49
N PHE A 99 7.64 -6.08 -7.40
CA PHE A 99 8.09 -7.42 -7.09
C PHE A 99 9.19 -7.84 -8.05
N GLU A 100 10.37 -8.14 -7.51
CA GLU A 100 11.50 -8.66 -8.27
C GLU A 100 11.76 -10.10 -7.83
N PRO A 101 11.65 -11.10 -8.75
CA PRO A 101 12.02 -12.48 -8.45
C PRO A 101 13.49 -12.59 -8.07
N GLY A 102 13.79 -13.41 -7.07
CA GLY A 102 15.12 -13.64 -6.59
C GLY A 102 15.32 -15.06 -6.09
N PRO A 103 16.53 -15.42 -5.64
CA PRO A 103 16.82 -16.74 -5.10
C PRO A 103 15.92 -17.05 -3.89
N GLY A 104 15.08 -18.08 -4.02
CA GLY A 104 14.20 -18.54 -2.95
C GLY A 104 12.98 -17.68 -2.65
N GLY A 105 12.66 -16.68 -3.50
CA GLY A 105 11.48 -15.85 -3.28
C GLY A 105 11.45 -14.58 -4.11
N THR A 106 11.04 -13.50 -3.46
CA THR A 106 10.81 -12.20 -4.10
C THR A 106 11.38 -11.08 -3.23
N THR A 107 12.02 -10.08 -3.84
CA THR A 107 12.22 -8.78 -3.22
C THR A 107 10.98 -7.93 -3.48
N ALA A 108 10.23 -7.66 -2.43
CA ALA A 108 9.06 -6.77 -2.49
C ALA A 108 9.46 -5.35 -2.10
N GLU A 109 8.99 -4.39 -2.86
CA GLU A 109 9.16 -2.96 -2.63
C GLU A 109 7.79 -2.31 -2.45
N LEU A 110 7.61 -1.54 -1.39
CA LEU A 110 6.45 -0.68 -1.15
C LEU A 110 6.94 0.74 -1.04
N GLY A 111 6.37 1.63 -1.82
CA GLY A 111 6.77 3.03 -1.81
C GLY A 111 5.67 3.98 -2.25
N TYR A 112 5.99 5.26 -2.12
CA TYR A 112 5.15 6.33 -2.63
C TYR A 112 5.96 7.42 -3.33
N GLN A 113 5.29 8.12 -4.22
CA GLN A 113 5.80 9.31 -4.91
C GLN A 113 4.74 10.40 -4.87
N VAL A 114 5.13 11.59 -4.43
CA VAL A 114 4.24 12.76 -4.43
C VAL A 114 4.23 13.36 -5.82
N LEU A 115 3.10 13.27 -6.51
CA LEU A 115 2.89 13.84 -7.84
C LEU A 115 2.49 15.30 -7.79
N ARG A 116 1.70 15.68 -6.78
CA ARG A 116 1.27 17.05 -6.53
C ARG A 116 1.34 17.35 -5.04
N SER A 117 2.17 18.31 -4.69
CA SER A 117 2.33 18.74 -3.31
C SER A 117 1.17 19.61 -2.85
N VAL A 118 0.86 19.50 -1.56
CA VAL A 118 -0.05 20.42 -0.86
C VAL A 118 0.68 21.74 -0.57
N PRO A 119 0.01 22.91 -0.63
CA PRO A 119 0.61 24.17 -0.22
C PRO A 119 1.20 24.14 1.19
N ALA A 120 2.35 24.78 1.38
CA ALA A 120 3.14 24.68 2.62
C ALA A 120 2.39 25.08 3.89
N PHE A 121 1.50 26.08 3.81
CA PHE A 121 0.69 26.53 4.94
C PHE A 121 -0.31 25.45 5.41
N LEU A 122 -0.81 24.65 4.47
CA LEU A 122 -1.74 23.57 4.75
C LEU A 122 -1.04 22.36 5.40
N HIS A 123 0.21 22.10 5.02
CA HIS A 123 1.06 21.10 5.68
C HIS A 123 1.28 21.41 7.17
N LEU A 124 1.52 22.69 7.49
CA LEU A 124 1.74 23.12 8.86
C LEU A 124 0.48 22.92 9.73
N SER A 125 -0.67 23.28 9.19
CA SER A 125 -1.97 23.11 9.86
C SER A 125 -2.29 21.62 10.09
N LEU A 126 -2.01 20.75 9.12
CA LEU A 126 -2.21 19.31 9.26
C LEU A 126 -1.30 18.68 10.30
N ARG A 127 -0.02 19.05 10.32
CA ARG A 127 0.93 18.56 11.32
C ARG A 127 0.46 18.90 12.74
N ALA A 128 -0.01 20.14 12.95
CA ALA A 128 -0.54 20.58 14.23
C ALA A 128 -1.83 19.81 14.60
N LEU A 129 -2.72 19.60 13.63
CA LEU A 129 -4.01 18.94 13.84
C LEU A 129 -3.87 17.43 14.09
N LEU A 130 -2.95 16.75 13.38
CA LEU A 130 -2.74 15.31 13.49
C LEU A 130 -1.72 14.91 14.58
N GLY A 131 -1.07 15.89 15.21
CA GLY A 131 -0.03 15.64 16.22
C GLY A 131 1.17 14.84 15.68
N VAL A 132 1.44 14.95 14.37
CA VAL A 132 2.51 14.23 13.70
C VAL A 132 3.74 15.13 13.65
N HIS A 133 4.78 14.76 14.40
CA HIS A 133 6.03 15.52 14.42
C HIS A 133 6.87 15.26 13.16
N ASP A 134 6.87 14.02 12.64
CA ASP A 134 7.56 13.64 11.42
C ASP A 134 6.70 12.67 10.58
N LEU A 135 5.95 13.22 9.64
CA LEU A 135 5.08 12.45 8.75
C LEU A 135 5.85 11.46 7.87
N ARG A 136 7.08 11.80 7.47
CA ARG A 136 7.92 10.91 6.66
C ARG A 136 8.33 9.68 7.45
N ALA A 137 8.81 9.86 8.67
CA ALA A 137 9.18 8.75 9.55
C ALA A 137 7.97 7.84 9.85
N ASP A 138 6.81 8.42 10.09
CA ASP A 138 5.57 7.68 10.31
C ASP A 138 5.15 6.85 9.09
N LEU A 139 5.22 7.43 7.89
CA LEU A 139 4.91 6.73 6.63
C LEU A 139 5.91 5.61 6.38
N HIS A 140 7.20 5.85 6.60
CA HIS A 140 8.25 4.84 6.48
C HIS A 140 7.98 3.65 7.41
N GLN A 141 7.67 3.93 8.67
CA GLN A 141 7.34 2.90 9.66
C GLN A 141 6.07 2.11 9.27
N ASN A 142 5.06 2.79 8.75
CA ASN A 142 3.83 2.14 8.31
C ASN A 142 4.07 1.24 7.09
N MET A 143 4.89 1.66 6.13
CA MET A 143 5.30 0.85 4.99
C MET A 143 6.08 -0.39 5.43
N THR A 144 7.02 -0.21 6.36
CA THR A 144 7.80 -1.32 6.94
C THR A 144 6.88 -2.34 7.61
N THR A 145 5.98 -1.88 8.45
CA THR A 145 4.98 -2.74 9.13
C THR A 145 4.09 -3.45 8.12
N SER A 146 3.65 -2.76 7.07
CA SER A 146 2.82 -3.33 6.01
C SER A 146 3.54 -4.47 5.29
N LEU A 147 4.79 -4.28 4.86
CA LEU A 147 5.56 -5.33 4.20
C LEU A 147 5.83 -6.53 5.12
N GLN A 148 6.14 -6.29 6.40
CA GLN A 148 6.36 -7.37 7.37
C GLN A 148 5.11 -8.23 7.58
N ARG A 149 3.93 -7.61 7.69
CA ARG A 149 2.66 -8.32 7.81
C ARG A 149 2.29 -9.06 6.53
N LEU A 150 2.47 -8.42 5.37
CA LEU A 150 2.26 -9.03 4.06
C LEU A 150 3.17 -10.26 3.87
N ALA A 151 4.44 -10.16 4.26
CA ALA A 151 5.39 -11.27 4.22
C ALA A 151 4.88 -12.46 5.04
N GLY A 152 4.44 -12.23 6.27
CA GLY A 152 3.89 -13.29 7.11
C GLY A 152 2.68 -13.99 6.50
N ILE A 153 1.79 -13.25 5.84
CA ILE A 153 0.63 -13.81 5.14
C ILE A 153 1.07 -14.64 3.93
N ALA A 154 1.91 -14.06 3.06
CA ALA A 154 2.36 -14.68 1.82
C ALA A 154 3.18 -15.96 2.07
N GLU A 155 4.09 -15.93 3.03
CA GLU A 155 4.93 -17.07 3.36
C GLU A 155 4.12 -18.25 3.92
N ARG A 156 3.13 -17.99 4.76
CA ARG A 156 2.20 -19.02 5.25
C ARG A 156 1.40 -19.64 4.10
N GLN A 157 0.88 -18.84 3.17
CA GLN A 157 0.15 -19.34 2.01
C GLN A 157 1.05 -20.14 1.06
N ALA A 158 2.28 -19.68 0.82
CA ALA A 158 3.25 -20.41 0.00
C ALA A 158 3.61 -21.78 0.61
N GLN A 159 3.79 -21.85 1.93
CA GLN A 159 4.06 -23.10 2.65
C GLN A 159 2.88 -24.07 2.57
N GLN A 160 1.64 -23.59 2.72
CA GLN A 160 0.43 -24.38 2.61
C GLN A 160 0.25 -24.99 1.22
N ALA A 161 0.59 -24.23 0.16
CA ALA A 161 0.53 -24.71 -1.22
C ALA A 161 1.55 -25.82 -1.52
N HIS A 162 2.66 -25.90 -0.78
CA HIS A 162 3.71 -26.92 -0.92
C HIS A 162 3.57 -28.09 0.07
N ALA A 163 2.63 -28.04 1.01
CA ALA A 163 2.38 -29.15 1.93
C ALA A 163 1.78 -30.34 1.17
N PRO A 164 2.39 -31.53 1.20
CA PRO A 164 1.80 -32.72 0.60
C PRO A 164 0.47 -33.01 1.29
N GLY A 165 -0.58 -33.20 0.49
CA GLY A 165 -1.90 -33.55 1.00
C GLY A 165 -1.80 -34.77 1.90
N ARG A 166 -2.19 -34.64 3.15
CA ARG A 166 -2.39 -35.76 4.06
C ARG A 166 -3.62 -36.51 3.55
N HIS A 167 -3.38 -37.64 2.89
CA HIS A 167 -4.39 -38.66 2.65
C HIS A 167 -4.64 -39.44 3.93
#